data_a72a7625abca882db403727f92a313ad
#
_entry.id   a72a7625abca882db403727f92a313ad
#
_cell.length_a   1.000
_cell.length_b   1.000
_cell.length_c   1.000
_cell.angle_alpha   90.00
_cell.angle_beta   90.00
_cell.angle_gamma   90.00
#
_symmetry.space_group_name_H-M   'P 1'
#
loop_
_entity.id
_entity.type
_entity.pdbx_description
1 polymer ?
#
loop_
_entity_poly.entity_id
_entity_poly.type
_entity_poly.pdbx_seq_one_letter_code
_entity_poly.pdbx_strand_id
1 'polypeptide(L)'
;MTKKRKFLTILVLGMITAIGPFSIDMYLPAFADIAADLHTTVGHVSLSLSSFFIGISLGQFIYGPMLDRFGRKKPLFAGLFIYLAASAMCALAQSADMLIALRFLQALGGCAGMVASRAMVRDIFSVEDNAKVFSMLMLVVGISPIIAPTLGSLVTVELGWHYIFVILAIMALIIVLAIHFGLPESREADPDYSLKPAAIFRNFGLVIKEPQFYTYAFTGAAAAAGLYAYIAGSPAVFLQIFKVSEHQYGLIFALVAGGLIIATQLNRLLLRTYKSEQIIPVALCMQSVAGISLFVGSLTGWIGLAGTIILLLMFLSCQGFTFPNSSALSMAPFAKNAGSASALMGAVQMSLGAVSSGLVSVFSNGTALPMTAVMACCAIISLIILYFGKRMIRYKASDH
;
A
#
# COMPACT_ATOMS: atom_id res chain seq x y z
N MET A 1 -6.19 -20.88 23.73
CA MET A 1 -6.84 -19.54 23.85
C MET A 1 -8.37 -19.70 23.89
N THR A 2 -9.09 -18.97 24.77
CA THR A 2 -10.57 -19.00 24.78
C THR A 2 -11.13 -18.34 23.50
N LYS A 3 -12.33 -18.74 23.06
CA LYS A 3 -12.99 -18.16 21.86
C LYS A 3 -13.09 -16.62 21.94
N LYS A 4 -13.42 -16.08 23.13
CA LYS A 4 -13.50 -14.62 23.38
C LYS A 4 -12.15 -13.93 23.21
N ARG A 5 -11.07 -14.52 23.74
CA ARG A 5 -9.72 -13.98 23.62
C ARG A 5 -9.21 -14.04 22.18
N LYS A 6 -9.53 -15.12 21.45
CA LYS A 6 -9.20 -15.26 20.03
C LYS A 6 -9.86 -14.15 19.19
N PHE A 7 -11.17 -13.92 19.40
CA PHE A 7 -11.92 -12.88 18.72
C PHE A 7 -11.34 -11.48 19.01
N LEU A 8 -11.08 -11.17 20.29
CA LEU A 8 -10.50 -9.87 20.68
C LEU A 8 -9.12 -9.63 20.03
N THR A 9 -8.27 -10.66 20.02
CA THR A 9 -6.95 -10.59 19.35
C THR A 9 -7.09 -10.29 17.87
N ILE A 10 -7.98 -10.98 17.16
CA ILE A 10 -8.22 -10.75 15.72
C ILE A 10 -8.76 -9.34 15.48
N LEU A 11 -9.67 -8.85 16.32
CA LEU A 11 -10.22 -7.51 16.22
C LEU A 11 -9.12 -6.45 16.36
N VAL A 12 -8.27 -6.56 17.38
CA VAL A 12 -7.17 -5.61 17.61
C VAL A 12 -6.15 -5.65 16.46
N LEU A 13 -5.79 -6.83 15.96
CA LEU A 13 -4.90 -6.97 14.81
C LEU A 13 -5.54 -6.39 13.53
N GLY A 14 -6.85 -6.53 13.36
CA GLY A 14 -7.62 -5.90 12.29
C GLY A 14 -7.58 -4.38 12.36
N MET A 15 -7.78 -3.80 13.54
CA MET A 15 -7.68 -2.35 13.76
C MET A 15 -6.27 -1.81 13.45
N ILE A 16 -5.23 -2.52 13.90
CA ILE A 16 -3.83 -2.16 13.58
C ILE A 16 -3.60 -2.18 12.06
N THR A 17 -4.13 -3.18 11.37
CA THR A 17 -3.97 -3.33 9.91
C THR A 17 -4.72 -2.26 9.14
N ALA A 18 -5.84 -1.74 9.67
CA ALA A 18 -6.63 -0.68 9.05
C ALA A 18 -5.93 0.69 9.03
N ILE A 19 -4.98 0.96 9.95
CA ILE A 19 -4.27 2.25 10.05
C ILE A 19 -3.70 2.68 8.69
N GLY A 20 -3.01 1.78 7.98
CA GLY A 20 -2.37 2.09 6.71
C GLY A 20 -3.35 2.59 5.64
N PRO A 21 -4.33 1.78 5.23
CA PRO A 21 -5.34 2.19 4.25
C PRO A 21 -6.12 3.45 4.65
N PHE A 22 -6.57 3.56 5.91
CA PHE A 22 -7.28 4.75 6.36
C PHE A 22 -6.40 6.00 6.28
N SER A 23 -5.12 5.90 6.63
CA SER A 23 -4.17 7.02 6.51
C SER A 23 -3.92 7.45 5.07
N ILE A 24 -4.05 6.54 4.09
CA ILE A 24 -3.83 6.84 2.68
C ILE A 24 -5.10 7.37 2.04
N ASP A 25 -6.24 6.71 2.26
CA ASP A 25 -7.42 6.93 1.43
C ASP A 25 -8.39 7.97 2.01
N MET A 26 -8.40 8.15 3.35
CA MET A 26 -9.39 8.99 4.01
C MET A 26 -9.24 10.49 3.69
N TYR A 27 -8.01 10.97 3.42
CA TYR A 27 -7.79 12.39 3.16
C TYR A 27 -7.72 12.76 1.67
N LEU A 28 -7.81 11.78 0.76
CA LEU A 28 -7.79 12.04 -0.70
C LEU A 28 -8.90 13.00 -1.17
N PRO A 29 -10.15 12.90 -0.70
CA PRO A 29 -11.20 13.85 -1.05
C PRO A 29 -10.88 15.29 -0.66
N ALA A 30 -10.14 15.48 0.43
CA ALA A 30 -9.81 16.79 1.00
C ALA A 30 -8.65 17.51 0.29
N PHE A 31 -8.01 16.93 -0.75
CA PHE A 31 -6.83 17.52 -1.38
C PHE A 31 -7.05 18.93 -1.92
N ALA A 32 -8.23 19.21 -2.48
CA ALA A 32 -8.56 20.53 -2.99
C ALA A 32 -8.69 21.56 -1.85
N ASP A 33 -9.34 21.20 -0.75
CA ASP A 33 -9.53 22.05 0.42
C ASP A 33 -8.22 22.31 1.14
N ILE A 34 -7.39 21.27 1.30
CA ILE A 34 -6.03 21.41 1.86
C ILE A 34 -5.19 22.36 1.00
N ALA A 35 -5.25 22.23 -0.33
CA ALA A 35 -4.51 23.11 -1.22
C ALA A 35 -4.99 24.56 -1.14
N ALA A 36 -6.30 24.79 -1.02
CA ALA A 36 -6.88 26.11 -0.87
C ALA A 36 -6.51 26.73 0.50
N ASP A 37 -6.62 25.98 1.58
CA ASP A 37 -6.35 26.44 2.95
C ASP A 37 -4.86 26.74 3.19
N LEU A 38 -3.97 25.87 2.67
CA LEU A 38 -2.52 26.05 2.77
C LEU A 38 -1.92 26.91 1.62
N HIS A 39 -2.77 27.59 0.83
CA HIS A 39 -2.35 28.47 -0.29
C HIS A 39 -1.34 27.84 -1.26
N THR A 40 -1.63 26.59 -1.67
CA THR A 40 -0.74 25.80 -2.53
C THR A 40 -1.51 25.09 -3.65
N THR A 41 -0.83 24.19 -4.38
CA THR A 41 -1.43 23.38 -5.44
C THR A 41 -1.80 21.98 -4.96
N VAL A 42 -2.80 21.34 -5.56
CA VAL A 42 -3.13 19.93 -5.31
C VAL A 42 -1.93 19.00 -5.60
N GLY A 43 -1.13 19.34 -6.63
CA GLY A 43 0.12 18.62 -6.92
C GLY A 43 1.11 18.67 -5.76
N HIS A 44 1.26 19.82 -5.09
CA HIS A 44 2.14 19.97 -3.93
C HIS A 44 1.58 19.20 -2.72
N VAL A 45 0.27 19.27 -2.45
CA VAL A 45 -0.37 18.47 -1.40
C VAL A 45 -0.17 16.97 -1.66
N SER A 46 -0.24 16.51 -2.90
CA SER A 46 -0.07 15.09 -3.22
C SER A 46 1.33 14.54 -2.97
N LEU A 47 2.38 15.40 -2.85
CA LEU A 47 3.71 15.00 -2.38
C LEU A 47 3.68 14.43 -0.95
N SER A 48 2.68 14.78 -0.15
CA SER A 48 2.49 14.20 1.18
C SER A 48 2.19 12.69 1.15
N LEU A 49 1.58 12.18 0.06
CA LEU A 49 1.46 10.74 -0.20
C LEU A 49 2.80 10.09 -0.53
N SER A 50 3.59 10.74 -1.39
CA SER A 50 4.92 10.23 -1.74
C SER A 50 5.80 10.14 -0.50
N SER A 51 5.78 11.18 0.33
CA SER A 51 6.45 11.23 1.64
C SER A 51 5.97 10.10 2.56
N PHE A 52 4.67 9.84 2.61
CA PHE A 52 4.08 8.75 3.37
C PHE A 52 4.58 7.37 2.89
N PHE A 53 4.62 7.13 1.58
CA PHE A 53 5.13 5.87 1.04
C PHE A 53 6.64 5.68 1.30
N ILE A 54 7.44 6.76 1.28
CA ILE A 54 8.85 6.72 1.70
C ILE A 54 8.94 6.32 3.17
N GLY A 55 8.10 6.91 4.04
CA GLY A 55 8.06 6.58 5.46
C GLY A 55 7.73 5.11 5.73
N ILE A 56 6.74 4.54 5.01
CA ILE A 56 6.44 3.10 5.11
C ILE A 56 7.62 2.26 4.61
N SER A 57 8.22 2.62 3.46
CA SER A 57 9.34 1.87 2.89
C SER A 57 10.52 1.77 3.87
N LEU A 58 10.94 2.90 4.43
CA LEU A 58 12.01 2.94 5.44
C LEU A 58 11.62 2.21 6.72
N GLY A 59 10.38 2.38 7.16
CA GLY A 59 9.85 1.70 8.34
C GLY A 59 9.93 0.17 8.24
N GLN A 60 9.73 -0.42 7.07
CA GLN A 60 9.83 -1.86 6.87
C GLN A 60 11.23 -2.40 7.18
N PHE A 61 12.29 -1.66 6.82
CA PHE A 61 13.68 -2.03 7.16
C PHE A 61 13.98 -1.90 8.64
N ILE A 62 13.33 -0.97 9.34
CA ILE A 62 13.58 -0.65 10.75
C ILE A 62 12.80 -1.60 11.66
N TYR A 63 11.48 -1.73 11.44
CA TYR A 63 10.62 -2.45 12.39
C TYR A 63 10.78 -3.96 12.35
N GLY A 64 11.15 -4.57 11.22
CA GLY A 64 11.41 -6.01 11.15
C GLY A 64 12.43 -6.46 12.21
N PRO A 65 13.67 -5.96 12.14
CA PRO A 65 14.72 -6.26 13.12
C PRO A 65 14.40 -5.81 14.56
N MET A 66 13.75 -4.67 14.73
CA MET A 66 13.35 -4.18 16.04
C MET A 66 12.36 -5.10 16.74
N LEU A 67 11.38 -5.63 16.01
CA LEU A 67 10.38 -6.55 16.52
C LEU A 67 11.01 -7.90 16.94
N ASP A 68 12.06 -8.35 16.26
CA ASP A 68 12.77 -9.56 16.64
C ASP A 68 13.68 -9.33 17.86
N ARG A 69 14.33 -8.16 17.94
CA ARG A 69 15.26 -7.81 19.02
C ARG A 69 14.57 -7.48 20.35
N PHE A 70 13.49 -6.68 20.31
CA PHE A 70 12.87 -6.08 21.51
C PHE A 70 11.53 -6.71 21.90
N GLY A 71 11.08 -7.75 21.19
CA GLY A 71 9.74 -8.29 21.31
C GLY A 71 8.74 -7.48 20.46
N ARG A 72 7.48 -7.94 20.38
CA ARG A 72 6.50 -7.35 19.46
C ARG A 72 5.89 -6.07 19.97
N LYS A 73 5.56 -5.98 21.25
CA LYS A 73 4.80 -4.84 21.80
C LYS A 73 5.61 -3.56 21.91
N LYS A 74 6.87 -3.61 22.36
CA LYS A 74 7.67 -2.38 22.58
C LYS A 74 7.86 -1.55 21.31
N PRO A 75 8.36 -2.10 20.17
CA PRO A 75 8.47 -1.33 18.93
C PRO A 75 7.11 -0.92 18.37
N LEU A 76 6.06 -1.73 18.55
CA LEU A 76 4.71 -1.41 18.13
C LEU A 76 4.17 -0.19 18.87
N PHE A 77 4.31 -0.12 20.20
CA PHE A 77 3.94 1.06 20.98
C PHE A 77 4.74 2.30 20.58
N ALA A 78 6.06 2.19 20.44
CA ALA A 78 6.89 3.30 20.01
C ALA A 78 6.43 3.87 18.66
N GLY A 79 6.18 3.00 17.69
CA GLY A 79 5.65 3.41 16.39
C GLY A 79 4.27 4.05 16.46
N LEU A 80 3.34 3.47 17.22
CA LEU A 80 2.00 4.03 17.36
C LEU A 80 1.98 5.36 18.11
N PHE A 81 2.88 5.60 19.05
CA PHE A 81 3.04 6.91 19.68
C PHE A 81 3.58 7.95 18.70
N ILE A 82 4.56 7.58 17.84
CA ILE A 82 5.02 8.47 16.76
C ILE A 82 3.86 8.76 15.80
N TYR A 83 3.09 7.75 15.41
CA TYR A 83 1.93 7.91 14.54
C TYR A 83 0.87 8.83 15.14
N LEU A 84 0.53 8.64 16.43
CA LEU A 84 -0.43 9.45 17.17
C LEU A 84 0.01 10.93 17.20
N ALA A 85 1.25 11.18 17.62
CA ALA A 85 1.79 12.53 17.71
C ALA A 85 1.85 13.20 16.34
N ALA A 86 2.34 12.50 15.33
CA ALA A 86 2.39 13.02 13.96
C ALA A 86 0.99 13.28 13.38
N SER A 87 -0.01 12.42 13.68
CA SER A 87 -1.41 12.66 13.26
C SER A 87 -1.98 13.91 13.91
N ALA A 88 -1.79 14.08 15.22
CA ALA A 88 -2.22 15.28 15.93
C ALA A 88 -1.56 16.55 15.36
N MET A 89 -0.27 16.49 15.04
CA MET A 89 0.45 17.60 14.42
C MET A 89 0.00 17.87 12.99
N CYS A 90 -0.34 16.85 12.19
CA CYS A 90 -0.92 17.03 10.86
C CYS A 90 -2.23 17.84 10.91
N ALA A 91 -3.04 17.64 11.93
CA ALA A 91 -4.25 18.44 12.15
C ALA A 91 -3.97 19.93 12.44
N LEU A 92 -2.74 20.27 12.80
CA LEU A 92 -2.30 21.63 13.10
C LEU A 92 -1.34 22.18 12.04
N ALA A 93 -1.21 21.51 10.89
CA ALA A 93 -0.27 21.91 9.84
C ALA A 93 -0.69 23.27 9.23
N GLN A 94 0.26 24.20 9.13
CA GLN A 94 0.08 25.54 8.60
C GLN A 94 0.71 25.75 7.23
N SER A 95 1.38 24.70 6.69
CA SER A 95 1.97 24.73 5.35
C SER A 95 2.00 23.32 4.76
N ALA A 96 2.03 23.25 3.43
CA ALA A 96 2.14 21.97 2.72
C ALA A 96 3.45 21.24 3.06
N ASP A 97 4.56 21.96 3.19
CA ASP A 97 5.85 21.36 3.53
C ASP A 97 5.85 20.76 4.95
N MET A 98 5.22 21.45 5.91
CA MET A 98 5.00 20.90 7.24
C MET A 98 4.16 19.62 7.17
N LEU A 99 3.06 19.64 6.43
CA LEU A 99 2.21 18.46 6.24
C LEU A 99 3.00 17.31 5.60
N ILE A 100 3.80 17.56 4.56
CA ILE A 100 4.65 16.57 3.89
C ILE A 100 5.63 15.92 4.87
N ALA A 101 6.32 16.71 5.69
CA ALA A 101 7.24 16.20 6.70
C ALA A 101 6.54 15.38 7.79
N LEU A 102 5.39 15.85 8.27
CA LEU A 102 4.61 15.16 9.29
C LEU A 102 4.00 13.85 8.76
N ARG A 103 3.61 13.80 7.49
CA ARG A 103 3.13 12.59 6.84
C ARG A 103 4.21 11.51 6.74
N PHE A 104 5.47 11.91 6.52
CA PHE A 104 6.61 10.98 6.61
C PHE A 104 6.72 10.35 8.01
N LEU A 105 6.69 11.18 9.06
CA LEU A 105 6.77 10.69 10.45
C LEU A 105 5.57 9.82 10.82
N GLN A 106 4.37 10.21 10.40
CA GLN A 106 3.16 9.44 10.59
C GLN A 106 3.27 8.05 9.94
N ALA A 107 3.76 7.99 8.70
CA ALA A 107 3.94 6.74 7.99
C ALA A 107 5.02 5.85 8.62
N LEU A 108 6.13 6.45 9.04
CA LEU A 108 7.19 5.75 9.75
C LEU A 108 6.63 5.10 11.02
N GLY A 109 5.84 5.84 11.82
CA GLY A 109 5.18 5.29 12.99
C GLY A 109 4.14 4.20 12.68
N GLY A 110 3.27 4.44 11.68
CA GLY A 110 2.22 3.51 11.28
C GLY A 110 2.73 2.19 10.71
N CYS A 111 3.93 2.21 10.10
CA CYS A 111 4.58 1.01 9.57
C CYS A 111 4.83 -0.05 10.66
N ALA A 112 5.06 0.35 11.90
CA ALA A 112 5.19 -0.57 13.04
C ALA A 112 3.97 -1.51 13.14
N GLY A 113 2.77 -0.95 13.01
CA GLY A 113 1.52 -1.71 13.02
C GLY A 113 1.43 -2.70 11.86
N MET A 114 1.77 -2.26 10.65
CA MET A 114 1.73 -3.11 9.44
C MET A 114 2.68 -4.32 9.55
N VAL A 115 3.87 -4.13 10.09
CA VAL A 115 4.86 -5.21 10.24
C VAL A 115 4.52 -6.10 11.44
N ALA A 116 4.18 -5.49 12.59
CA ALA A 116 3.88 -6.20 13.82
C ALA A 116 2.62 -7.08 13.69
N SER A 117 1.55 -6.60 13.07
CA SER A 117 0.31 -7.39 12.91
C SER A 117 0.57 -8.70 12.19
N ARG A 118 1.33 -8.69 11.10
CA ARG A 118 1.71 -9.89 10.34
C ARG A 118 2.59 -10.85 11.16
N ALA A 119 3.54 -10.32 11.93
CA ALA A 119 4.41 -11.10 12.80
C ALA A 119 3.60 -11.75 13.94
N MET A 120 2.74 -10.98 14.62
CA MET A 120 1.92 -11.47 15.74
C MET A 120 0.91 -12.53 15.31
N VAL A 121 0.34 -12.45 14.10
CA VAL A 121 -0.52 -13.54 13.58
C VAL A 121 0.26 -14.86 13.55
N ARG A 122 1.49 -14.85 13.02
CA ARG A 122 2.33 -16.05 12.95
C ARG A 122 2.76 -16.57 14.31
N ASP A 123 2.95 -15.67 15.28
CA ASP A 123 3.41 -16.05 16.62
C ASP A 123 2.25 -16.60 17.50
N ILE A 124 1.02 -16.10 17.31
CA ILE A 124 -0.13 -16.37 18.22
C ILE A 124 -0.98 -17.56 17.75
N PHE A 125 -1.13 -17.74 16.44
CA PHE A 125 -2.06 -18.71 15.87
C PHE A 125 -1.32 -19.93 15.31
N SER A 126 -2.00 -21.09 15.30
CA SER A 126 -1.48 -22.30 14.65
C SER A 126 -1.37 -22.11 13.13
N VAL A 127 -0.60 -22.95 12.45
CA VAL A 127 -0.41 -22.88 10.99
C VAL A 127 -1.77 -22.95 10.26
N GLU A 128 -2.69 -23.80 10.73
CA GLU A 128 -4.03 -23.97 10.15
C GLU A 128 -4.90 -22.72 10.33
N ASP A 129 -4.81 -22.07 11.51
CA ASP A 129 -5.56 -20.85 11.82
C ASP A 129 -4.97 -19.60 11.14
N ASN A 130 -3.66 -19.59 10.90
CA ASN A 130 -2.97 -18.45 10.29
C ASN A 130 -3.60 -18.01 8.97
N ALA A 131 -3.84 -18.95 8.06
CA ALA A 131 -4.43 -18.64 6.75
C ALA A 131 -5.81 -17.96 6.90
N LYS A 132 -6.63 -18.43 7.86
CA LYS A 132 -7.95 -17.86 8.14
C LYS A 132 -7.85 -16.46 8.73
N VAL A 133 -6.94 -16.22 9.69
CA VAL A 133 -6.75 -14.92 10.31
C VAL A 133 -6.19 -13.93 9.30
N PHE A 134 -5.17 -14.31 8.50
CA PHE A 134 -4.66 -13.46 7.42
C PHE A 134 -5.76 -13.09 6.42
N SER A 135 -6.64 -14.03 6.05
CA SER A 135 -7.77 -13.72 5.16
C SER A 135 -8.72 -12.68 5.76
N MET A 136 -8.96 -12.72 7.08
CA MET A 136 -9.77 -11.69 7.76
C MET A 136 -9.06 -10.32 7.77
N LEU A 137 -7.74 -10.28 8.00
CA LEU A 137 -6.98 -9.02 7.93
C LEU A 137 -6.95 -8.47 6.49
N MET A 138 -6.83 -9.32 5.48
CA MET A 138 -6.89 -8.91 4.08
C MET A 138 -8.28 -8.39 3.69
N LEU A 139 -9.35 -8.90 4.31
CA LEU A 139 -10.70 -8.35 4.14
C LEU A 139 -10.78 -6.91 4.67
N VAL A 140 -10.16 -6.61 5.82
CA VAL A 140 -10.08 -5.25 6.36
C VAL A 140 -9.35 -4.33 5.38
N VAL A 141 -8.19 -4.74 4.86
CA VAL A 141 -7.42 -3.98 3.86
C VAL A 141 -8.24 -3.76 2.59
N GLY A 142 -8.99 -4.78 2.14
CA GLY A 142 -9.79 -4.69 0.92
C GLY A 142 -11.03 -3.79 1.05
N ILE A 143 -11.67 -3.75 2.22
CA ILE A 143 -12.85 -2.91 2.47
C ILE A 143 -12.45 -1.46 2.77
N SER A 144 -11.29 -1.22 3.34
CA SER A 144 -10.83 0.12 3.73
C SER A 144 -10.88 1.15 2.59
N PRO A 145 -10.44 0.86 1.34
CA PRO A 145 -10.53 1.81 0.24
C PRO A 145 -11.96 2.15 -0.20
N ILE A 146 -12.94 1.36 0.20
CA ILE A 146 -14.36 1.66 -0.04
C ILE A 146 -14.89 2.62 1.03
N ILE A 147 -14.54 2.36 2.29
CA ILE A 147 -15.07 3.10 3.43
C ILE A 147 -14.30 4.41 3.67
N ALA A 148 -12.97 4.37 3.60
CA ALA A 148 -12.15 5.49 4.01
C ALA A 148 -12.36 6.78 3.20
N PRO A 149 -12.41 6.78 1.85
CA PRO A 149 -12.69 8.01 1.10
C PRO A 149 -14.10 8.55 1.36
N THR A 150 -15.09 7.67 1.52
CA THR A 150 -16.46 8.07 1.81
C THR A 150 -16.58 8.76 3.17
N LEU A 151 -15.95 8.19 4.20
CA LEU A 151 -15.85 8.82 5.52
C LEU A 151 -15.05 10.13 5.44
N GLY A 152 -13.95 10.12 4.68
CA GLY A 152 -13.11 11.29 4.47
C GLY A 152 -13.87 12.46 3.85
N SER A 153 -14.66 12.18 2.80
CA SER A 153 -15.54 13.17 2.16
C SER A 153 -16.53 13.76 3.13
N LEU A 154 -17.25 12.92 3.91
CA LEU A 154 -18.18 13.38 4.92
C LEU A 154 -17.51 14.29 5.96
N VAL A 155 -16.35 13.87 6.48
CA VAL A 155 -15.60 14.65 7.48
C VAL A 155 -15.13 15.98 6.90
N THR A 156 -14.64 15.98 5.65
CA THR A 156 -14.17 17.21 4.99
C THR A 156 -15.30 18.22 4.84
N VAL A 157 -16.46 17.79 4.34
CA VAL A 157 -17.62 18.66 4.11
C VAL A 157 -18.19 19.23 5.42
N GLU A 158 -18.34 18.38 6.45
CA GLU A 158 -19.04 18.78 7.69
C GLU A 158 -18.13 19.46 8.72
N LEU A 159 -16.86 19.03 8.81
CA LEU A 159 -15.95 19.43 9.88
C LEU A 159 -14.67 20.10 9.36
N GLY A 160 -14.30 19.87 8.10
CA GLY A 160 -13.04 20.31 7.51
C GLY A 160 -11.95 19.26 7.59
N TRP A 161 -10.93 19.41 6.72
CA TRP A 161 -9.87 18.42 6.51
C TRP A 161 -9.01 18.12 7.75
N HIS A 162 -8.85 19.08 8.66
CA HIS A 162 -8.08 18.93 9.89
C HIS A 162 -8.61 17.77 10.76
N TYR A 163 -9.93 17.60 10.80
CA TYR A 163 -10.58 16.56 11.59
C TYR A 163 -10.31 15.14 11.07
N ILE A 164 -9.91 14.99 9.82
CA ILE A 164 -9.44 13.69 9.31
C ILE A 164 -8.25 13.20 10.15
N PHE A 165 -7.28 14.09 10.37
CA PHE A 165 -6.08 13.74 11.15
C PHE A 165 -6.39 13.60 12.65
N VAL A 166 -7.35 14.35 13.17
CA VAL A 166 -7.86 14.15 14.55
C VAL A 166 -8.47 12.75 14.69
N ILE A 167 -9.30 12.32 13.75
CA ILE A 167 -9.91 10.98 13.76
C ILE A 167 -8.81 9.90 13.68
N LEU A 168 -7.81 10.07 12.82
CA LEU A 168 -6.68 9.15 12.74
C LEU A 168 -5.89 9.09 14.06
N ALA A 169 -5.71 10.22 14.74
CA ALA A 169 -5.07 10.26 16.06
C ALA A 169 -5.92 9.54 17.12
N ILE A 170 -7.23 9.77 17.16
CA ILE A 170 -8.15 9.07 18.06
C ILE A 170 -8.15 7.56 17.77
N MET A 171 -8.17 7.16 16.51
CA MET A 171 -8.08 5.76 16.11
C MET A 171 -6.78 5.12 16.62
N ALA A 172 -5.65 5.80 16.49
CA ALA A 172 -4.37 5.33 17.01
C ALA A 172 -4.39 5.19 18.55
N LEU A 173 -4.98 6.15 19.26
CA LEU A 173 -5.13 6.11 20.72
C LEU A 173 -5.97 4.90 21.15
N ILE A 174 -7.10 4.67 20.49
CA ILE A 174 -7.95 3.49 20.74
C ILE A 174 -7.15 2.20 20.52
N ILE A 175 -6.36 2.13 19.47
CA ILE A 175 -5.53 0.96 19.16
C ILE A 175 -4.44 0.77 20.20
N VAL A 176 -3.77 1.83 20.66
CA VAL A 176 -2.78 1.77 21.74
C VAL A 176 -3.41 1.19 23.02
N LEU A 177 -4.58 1.67 23.40
CA LEU A 177 -5.32 1.14 24.56
C LEU A 177 -5.75 -0.32 24.34
N ALA A 178 -6.25 -0.66 23.16
CA ALA A 178 -6.64 -2.03 22.82
C ALA A 178 -5.45 -3.01 22.86
N ILE A 179 -4.26 -2.58 22.42
CA ILE A 179 -3.02 -3.38 22.52
C ILE A 179 -2.59 -3.53 23.99
N HIS A 180 -2.67 -2.44 24.77
CA HIS A 180 -2.25 -2.46 26.16
C HIS A 180 -3.04 -3.50 26.97
N PHE A 181 -4.37 -3.48 26.84
CA PHE A 181 -5.27 -4.33 27.63
C PHE A 181 -5.61 -5.67 26.95
N GLY A 182 -5.59 -5.74 25.61
CA GLY A 182 -6.12 -6.88 24.85
C GLY A 182 -5.10 -7.83 24.25
N LEU A 183 -3.87 -7.38 23.95
CA LEU A 183 -2.86 -8.20 23.31
C LEU A 183 -1.77 -8.63 24.31
N PRO A 184 -1.47 -9.95 24.39
CA PRO A 184 -0.28 -10.42 25.10
C PRO A 184 0.99 -10.10 24.29
N GLU A 185 2.17 -10.11 24.95
CA GLU A 185 3.42 -10.24 24.20
C GLU A 185 3.43 -11.60 23.51
N SER A 186 3.66 -11.62 22.20
CA SER A 186 3.59 -12.85 21.41
C SER A 186 4.94 -13.49 21.18
N ARG A 187 6.02 -12.74 21.39
CA ARG A 187 7.39 -13.23 21.32
C ARG A 187 8.25 -12.44 22.30
N GLU A 188 9.03 -13.13 23.10
CA GLU A 188 10.02 -12.52 23.97
C GLU A 188 11.13 -11.84 23.17
N ALA A 189 11.77 -10.85 23.80
CA ALA A 189 12.93 -10.17 23.23
C ALA A 189 14.09 -11.15 23.07
N ASP A 190 14.78 -11.08 21.94
CA ASP A 190 16.00 -11.85 21.66
C ASP A 190 17.23 -10.92 21.77
N PRO A 191 17.93 -10.89 22.91
CA PRO A 191 19.09 -10.03 23.13
C PRO A 191 20.27 -10.35 22.19
N ASP A 192 20.33 -11.54 21.62
CA ASP A 192 21.43 -11.95 20.75
C ASP A 192 21.15 -11.59 19.28
N TYR A 193 19.91 -11.19 18.94
CA TYR A 193 19.59 -10.73 17.60
C TYR A 193 20.35 -9.45 17.24
N SER A 194 21.16 -9.52 16.18
CA SER A 194 22.03 -8.42 15.78
C SER A 194 21.27 -7.35 15.00
N LEU A 195 21.27 -6.12 15.52
CA LEU A 195 20.77 -4.93 14.80
C LEU A 195 21.85 -4.27 13.93
N LYS A 196 23.05 -4.87 13.80
CA LYS A 196 24.12 -4.28 12.96
C LYS A 196 23.62 -4.16 11.50
N PRO A 197 23.67 -2.95 10.91
CA PRO A 197 23.19 -2.73 9.54
C PRO A 197 23.83 -3.70 8.54
N ALA A 198 25.13 -4.00 8.70
CA ALA A 198 25.83 -4.93 7.82
C ALA A 198 25.23 -6.34 7.79
N ALA A 199 24.73 -6.87 8.91
CA ALA A 199 24.07 -8.18 8.96
C ALA A 199 22.71 -8.14 8.26
N ILE A 200 21.94 -7.07 8.46
CA ILE A 200 20.64 -6.85 7.85
C ILE A 200 20.81 -6.72 6.31
N PHE A 201 21.71 -5.84 5.86
CA PHE A 201 21.97 -5.65 4.43
C PHE A 201 22.55 -6.90 3.76
N ARG A 202 23.36 -7.71 4.45
CA ARG A 202 23.84 -8.99 3.94
C ARG A 202 22.67 -9.95 3.65
N ASN A 203 21.69 -10.05 4.56
CA ASN A 203 20.53 -10.90 4.35
C ASN A 203 19.68 -10.41 3.17
N PHE A 204 19.47 -9.10 3.03
CA PHE A 204 18.78 -8.52 1.86
C PHE A 204 19.57 -8.76 0.56
N GLY A 205 20.93 -8.67 0.61
CA GLY A 205 21.78 -8.97 -0.52
C GLY A 205 21.69 -10.42 -1.01
N LEU A 206 21.48 -11.38 -0.09
CA LEU A 206 21.22 -12.78 -0.47
C LEU A 206 19.87 -12.95 -1.16
N VAL A 207 18.85 -12.25 -0.66
CA VAL A 207 17.49 -12.32 -1.23
C VAL A 207 17.45 -11.70 -2.62
N ILE A 208 18.06 -10.52 -2.81
CA ILE A 208 17.98 -9.79 -4.09
C ILE A 208 18.79 -10.49 -5.21
N LYS A 209 19.75 -11.35 -4.87
CA LYS A 209 20.51 -12.14 -5.85
C LYS A 209 19.73 -13.32 -6.44
N GLU A 210 18.58 -13.67 -5.84
CA GLU A 210 17.76 -14.77 -6.34
C GLU A 210 16.94 -14.31 -7.56
N PRO A 211 17.19 -14.88 -8.79
CA PRO A 211 16.50 -14.45 -10.00
C PRO A 211 14.99 -14.51 -9.93
N GLN A 212 14.45 -15.51 -9.27
CA GLN A 212 13.02 -15.66 -9.09
C GLN A 212 12.47 -14.54 -8.21
N PHE A 213 13.19 -14.14 -7.15
CA PHE A 213 12.78 -13.03 -6.28
C PHE A 213 12.72 -11.72 -7.05
N TYR A 214 13.85 -11.26 -7.59
CA TYR A 214 13.86 -9.94 -8.23
C TYR A 214 12.93 -9.87 -9.44
N THR A 215 12.81 -10.96 -10.22
CA THR A 215 11.89 -10.99 -11.36
C THR A 215 10.46 -10.73 -10.90
N TYR A 216 9.94 -11.52 -9.97
CA TYR A 216 8.53 -11.42 -9.59
C TYR A 216 8.26 -10.29 -8.60
N ALA A 217 9.17 -9.99 -7.67
CA ALA A 217 8.99 -8.89 -6.74
C ALA A 217 8.98 -7.53 -7.45
N PHE A 218 9.92 -7.28 -8.38
CA PHE A 218 9.95 -6.03 -9.15
C PHE A 218 8.82 -5.96 -10.18
N THR A 219 8.44 -7.08 -10.81
CA THR A 219 7.24 -7.12 -11.67
C THR A 219 5.99 -6.70 -10.90
N GLY A 220 5.72 -7.31 -9.74
CA GLY A 220 4.57 -6.98 -8.92
C GLY A 220 4.63 -5.56 -8.37
N ALA A 221 5.80 -5.10 -7.96
CA ALA A 221 6.00 -3.75 -7.44
C ALA A 221 5.84 -2.66 -8.51
N ALA A 222 6.39 -2.86 -9.72
CA ALA A 222 6.22 -1.95 -10.85
C ALA A 222 4.75 -1.88 -11.31
N ALA A 223 4.06 -3.03 -11.38
CA ALA A 223 2.63 -3.06 -11.67
C ALA A 223 1.82 -2.30 -10.60
N ALA A 224 2.13 -2.51 -9.30
CA ALA A 224 1.47 -1.82 -8.19
C ALA A 224 1.80 -0.32 -8.14
N ALA A 225 2.93 0.12 -8.68
CA ALA A 225 3.28 1.53 -8.77
C ALA A 225 2.24 2.34 -9.57
N GLY A 226 1.58 1.72 -10.56
CA GLY A 226 0.44 2.31 -11.27
C GLY A 226 -0.77 2.60 -10.38
N LEU A 227 -1.04 1.77 -9.37
CA LEU A 227 -2.09 2.04 -8.37
C LEU A 227 -1.73 3.29 -7.54
N TYR A 228 -0.48 3.44 -7.12
CA TYR A 228 -0.05 4.60 -6.34
C TYR A 228 -0.03 5.89 -7.18
N ALA A 229 0.24 5.79 -8.48
CA ALA A 229 0.06 6.90 -9.42
C ALA A 229 -1.41 7.33 -9.52
N TYR A 230 -2.34 6.36 -9.61
CA TYR A 230 -3.78 6.63 -9.55
C TYR A 230 -4.18 7.29 -8.23
N ILE A 231 -3.75 6.76 -7.09
CA ILE A 231 -4.09 7.33 -5.77
C ILE A 231 -3.63 8.79 -5.69
N ALA A 232 -2.41 9.11 -6.14
CA ALA A 232 -1.87 10.47 -6.08
C ALA A 232 -2.54 11.44 -7.06
N GLY A 233 -2.90 10.96 -8.26
CA GLY A 233 -3.44 11.81 -9.34
C GLY A 233 -4.96 11.90 -9.38
N SER A 234 -5.67 10.92 -8.81
CA SER A 234 -7.13 10.83 -8.92
C SER A 234 -7.89 12.02 -8.33
N PRO A 235 -7.48 12.67 -7.21
CA PRO A 235 -8.16 13.87 -6.72
C PRO A 235 -8.12 15.02 -7.76
N ALA A 236 -6.95 15.28 -8.36
CA ALA A 236 -6.82 16.32 -9.38
C ALA A 236 -7.67 15.99 -10.62
N VAL A 237 -7.65 14.74 -11.09
CA VAL A 237 -8.41 14.31 -12.27
C VAL A 237 -9.91 14.39 -12.02
N PHE A 238 -10.41 13.85 -10.94
CA PHE A 238 -11.86 13.77 -10.71
C PHE A 238 -12.44 15.06 -10.15
N LEU A 239 -11.82 15.68 -9.14
CA LEU A 239 -12.37 16.86 -8.50
C LEU A 239 -12.12 18.15 -9.30
N GLN A 240 -10.91 18.31 -9.91
CA GLN A 240 -10.57 19.56 -10.60
C GLN A 240 -10.89 19.51 -12.10
N ILE A 241 -10.56 18.42 -12.81
CA ILE A 241 -10.75 18.33 -14.28
C ILE A 241 -12.18 17.95 -14.61
N PHE A 242 -12.69 16.81 -14.07
CA PHE A 242 -14.07 16.38 -14.30
C PHE A 242 -15.09 17.08 -13.41
N LYS A 243 -14.65 17.83 -12.39
CA LYS A 243 -15.50 18.61 -11.46
C LYS A 243 -16.62 17.77 -10.82
N VAL A 244 -16.33 16.51 -10.52
CA VAL A 244 -17.26 15.68 -9.74
C VAL A 244 -17.27 16.16 -8.28
N SER A 245 -18.39 15.98 -7.59
CA SER A 245 -18.46 16.27 -6.16
C SER A 245 -17.59 15.29 -5.35
N GLU A 246 -17.19 15.68 -4.13
CA GLU A 246 -16.43 14.81 -3.24
C GLU A 246 -17.15 13.49 -2.95
N HIS A 247 -18.48 13.55 -2.81
CA HIS A 247 -19.31 12.35 -2.64
C HIS A 247 -19.23 11.42 -3.88
N GLN A 248 -19.34 11.98 -5.09
CA GLN A 248 -19.18 11.22 -6.33
C GLN A 248 -17.77 10.65 -6.46
N TYR A 249 -16.74 11.41 -6.07
CA TYR A 249 -15.35 10.92 -6.03
C TYR A 249 -15.21 9.69 -5.12
N GLY A 250 -15.78 9.74 -3.92
CA GLY A 250 -15.79 8.59 -3.00
C GLY A 250 -16.44 7.35 -3.62
N LEU A 251 -17.57 7.52 -4.33
CA LEU A 251 -18.25 6.42 -5.02
C LEU A 251 -17.44 5.87 -6.20
N ILE A 252 -16.79 6.72 -7.00
CA ILE A 252 -15.91 6.30 -8.09
C ILE A 252 -14.72 5.51 -7.53
N PHE A 253 -14.10 6.02 -6.47
CA PHE A 253 -12.98 5.34 -5.81
C PHE A 253 -13.41 3.97 -5.27
N ALA A 254 -14.56 3.89 -4.62
CA ALA A 254 -15.15 2.65 -4.12
C ALA A 254 -15.45 1.64 -5.25
N LEU A 255 -15.97 2.10 -6.38
CA LEU A 255 -16.23 1.28 -7.57
C LEU A 255 -14.93 0.66 -8.10
N VAL A 256 -13.91 1.48 -8.26
CA VAL A 256 -12.60 1.04 -8.78
C VAL A 256 -11.90 0.08 -7.82
N ALA A 257 -11.93 0.37 -6.50
CA ALA A 257 -11.42 -0.53 -5.47
C ALA A 257 -12.22 -1.85 -5.43
N GLY A 258 -13.55 -1.80 -5.60
CA GLY A 258 -14.41 -2.97 -5.72
C GLY A 258 -14.00 -3.89 -6.87
N GLY A 259 -13.65 -3.31 -8.02
CA GLY A 259 -13.12 -4.06 -9.17
C GLY A 259 -11.85 -4.84 -8.85
N LEU A 260 -10.91 -4.21 -8.16
CA LEU A 260 -9.68 -4.87 -7.69
C LEU A 260 -9.97 -6.03 -6.73
N ILE A 261 -10.91 -5.85 -5.79
CA ILE A 261 -11.31 -6.90 -4.85
C ILE A 261 -11.95 -8.07 -5.60
N ILE A 262 -12.89 -7.79 -6.50
CA ILE A 262 -13.55 -8.82 -7.32
C ILE A 262 -12.49 -9.58 -8.14
N ALA A 263 -11.57 -8.90 -8.79
CA ALA A 263 -10.50 -9.51 -9.56
C ALA A 263 -9.60 -10.42 -8.69
N THR A 264 -9.32 -10.03 -7.44
CA THR A 264 -8.58 -10.88 -6.49
C THR A 264 -9.35 -12.16 -6.15
N GLN A 265 -10.68 -12.11 -6.03
CA GLN A 265 -11.50 -13.32 -5.82
C GLN A 265 -11.56 -14.18 -7.08
N LEU A 266 -11.69 -13.57 -8.25
CA LEU A 266 -11.63 -14.29 -9.54
C LEU A 266 -10.27 -14.96 -9.75
N ASN A 267 -9.17 -14.33 -9.34
CA ASN A 267 -7.84 -14.94 -9.38
C ASN A 267 -7.80 -16.28 -8.62
N ARG A 268 -8.47 -16.36 -7.47
CA ARG A 268 -8.58 -17.61 -6.70
C ARG A 268 -9.27 -18.72 -7.50
N LEU A 269 -10.25 -18.38 -8.32
CA LEU A 269 -10.92 -19.35 -9.20
C LEU A 269 -10.02 -19.76 -10.37
N LEU A 270 -9.31 -18.81 -10.99
CA LEU A 270 -8.38 -19.07 -12.09
C LEU A 270 -7.23 -19.98 -11.66
N LEU A 271 -6.74 -19.84 -10.43
CA LEU A 271 -5.66 -20.69 -9.88
C LEU A 271 -6.06 -22.17 -9.72
N ARG A 272 -7.34 -22.53 -9.87
CA ARG A 272 -7.75 -23.94 -9.94
C ARG A 272 -7.39 -24.60 -11.28
N THR A 273 -7.23 -23.80 -12.33
CA THR A 273 -7.02 -24.28 -13.70
C THR A 273 -5.68 -23.82 -14.28
N TYR A 274 -5.23 -22.59 -13.92
CA TYR A 274 -4.03 -21.96 -14.49
C TYR A 274 -2.98 -21.73 -13.41
N LYS A 275 -1.69 -21.80 -13.80
CA LYS A 275 -0.56 -21.49 -12.94
C LYS A 275 -0.34 -19.96 -12.88
N SER A 276 0.25 -19.48 -11.76
CA SER A 276 0.59 -18.07 -11.57
C SER A 276 1.43 -17.49 -12.72
N GLU A 277 2.37 -18.27 -13.26
CA GLU A 277 3.24 -17.88 -14.38
C GLU A 277 2.48 -17.66 -15.69
N GLN A 278 1.27 -18.20 -15.84
CA GLN A 278 0.40 -18.03 -16.99
C GLN A 278 -0.53 -16.83 -16.81
N ILE A 279 -1.02 -16.59 -15.59
CA ILE A 279 -1.95 -15.50 -15.27
C ILE A 279 -1.24 -14.14 -15.36
N ILE A 280 -0.05 -13.99 -14.78
CA ILE A 280 0.67 -12.72 -14.69
C ILE A 280 0.86 -12.04 -16.06
N PRO A 281 1.39 -12.72 -17.12
CA PRO A 281 1.61 -12.07 -18.43
C PRO A 281 0.32 -11.54 -19.05
N VAL A 282 -0.76 -12.31 -18.96
CA VAL A 282 -2.06 -11.91 -19.51
C VAL A 282 -2.60 -10.66 -18.80
N ALA A 283 -2.56 -10.67 -17.46
CA ALA A 283 -2.99 -9.52 -16.66
C ALA A 283 -2.14 -8.28 -16.96
N LEU A 284 -0.81 -8.40 -17.12
CA LEU A 284 0.08 -7.29 -17.44
C LEU A 284 -0.14 -6.76 -18.87
N CYS A 285 -0.40 -7.63 -19.85
CA CYS A 285 -0.77 -7.18 -21.20
C CYS A 285 -2.06 -6.37 -21.18
N MET A 286 -3.10 -6.85 -20.48
CA MET A 286 -4.36 -6.12 -20.32
C MET A 286 -4.16 -4.79 -19.57
N GLN A 287 -3.35 -4.78 -18.53
CA GLN A 287 -3.00 -3.58 -17.78
C GLN A 287 -2.26 -2.56 -18.66
N SER A 288 -1.32 -3.02 -19.50
CA SER A 288 -0.57 -2.16 -20.43
C SER A 288 -1.48 -1.56 -21.48
N VAL A 289 -2.38 -2.36 -22.06
CA VAL A 289 -3.38 -1.87 -23.01
C VAL A 289 -4.28 -0.80 -22.38
N ALA A 290 -4.81 -1.06 -21.17
CA ALA A 290 -5.63 -0.10 -20.46
C ALA A 290 -4.86 1.20 -20.12
N GLY A 291 -3.59 1.07 -19.67
CA GLY A 291 -2.74 2.21 -19.37
C GLY A 291 -2.41 3.06 -20.59
N ILE A 292 -2.05 2.43 -21.70
CA ILE A 292 -1.80 3.12 -22.99
C ILE A 292 -3.08 3.81 -23.49
N SER A 293 -4.24 3.13 -23.42
CA SER A 293 -5.53 3.71 -23.80
C SER A 293 -5.91 4.92 -22.94
N LEU A 294 -5.67 4.86 -21.62
CA LEU A 294 -5.84 6.00 -20.72
C LEU A 294 -4.93 7.18 -21.11
N PHE A 295 -3.66 6.92 -21.39
CA PHE A 295 -2.69 7.95 -21.76
C PHE A 295 -3.04 8.59 -23.09
N VAL A 296 -3.28 7.79 -24.14
CA VAL A 296 -3.64 8.27 -25.47
C VAL A 296 -4.97 9.03 -25.42
N GLY A 297 -5.97 8.50 -24.72
CA GLY A 297 -7.26 9.13 -24.56
C GLY A 297 -7.20 10.46 -23.81
N SER A 298 -6.34 10.57 -22.79
CA SER A 298 -6.09 11.83 -22.10
C SER A 298 -5.32 12.83 -22.96
N LEU A 299 -4.39 12.36 -23.80
CA LEU A 299 -3.60 13.20 -24.71
C LEU A 299 -4.47 13.80 -25.82
N THR A 300 -5.36 13.00 -26.39
CA THR A 300 -6.23 13.42 -27.50
C THR A 300 -7.53 14.09 -27.06
N GLY A 301 -7.86 14.03 -25.75
CA GLY A 301 -9.04 14.64 -25.17
C GLY A 301 -10.37 13.95 -25.54
N TRP A 302 -10.36 12.79 -26.23
CA TRP A 302 -11.58 12.10 -26.64
C TRP A 302 -12.22 11.26 -25.53
N ILE A 303 -11.50 11.02 -24.44
CA ILE A 303 -11.96 10.21 -23.31
C ILE A 303 -12.68 11.11 -22.29
N GLY A 304 -13.97 10.86 -22.08
CA GLY A 304 -14.78 11.48 -21.04
C GLY A 304 -14.70 10.76 -19.69
N LEU A 305 -15.46 11.23 -18.71
CA LEU A 305 -15.50 10.67 -17.35
C LEU A 305 -15.78 9.16 -17.36
N ALA A 306 -16.82 8.70 -18.07
CA ALA A 306 -17.19 7.29 -18.11
C ALA A 306 -16.08 6.41 -18.70
N GLY A 307 -15.46 6.83 -19.80
CA GLY A 307 -14.35 6.10 -20.42
C GLY A 307 -13.14 6.02 -19.50
N THR A 308 -12.83 7.11 -18.79
CA THR A 308 -11.75 7.13 -17.78
C THR A 308 -12.04 6.14 -16.66
N ILE A 309 -13.25 6.10 -16.12
CA ILE A 309 -13.64 5.15 -15.05
C ILE A 309 -13.51 3.70 -15.53
N ILE A 310 -14.01 3.39 -16.74
CA ILE A 310 -13.96 2.02 -17.28
C ILE A 310 -12.52 1.55 -17.47
N LEU A 311 -11.65 2.38 -18.03
CA LEU A 311 -10.24 2.03 -18.23
C LEU A 311 -9.46 1.95 -16.92
N LEU A 312 -9.76 2.80 -15.94
CA LEU A 312 -9.20 2.70 -14.60
C LEU A 312 -9.64 1.43 -13.90
N LEU A 313 -10.93 1.08 -13.99
CA LEU A 313 -11.46 -0.18 -13.47
C LEU A 313 -10.72 -1.38 -14.08
N MET A 314 -10.54 -1.40 -15.41
CA MET A 314 -9.78 -2.46 -16.09
C MET A 314 -8.32 -2.49 -15.63
N PHE A 315 -7.63 -1.33 -15.60
CA PHE A 315 -6.22 -1.22 -15.22
C PHE A 315 -5.99 -1.73 -13.79
N LEU A 316 -6.80 -1.27 -12.82
CA LEU A 316 -6.63 -1.61 -11.41
C LEU A 316 -7.12 -3.01 -11.08
N SER A 317 -8.14 -3.53 -11.78
CA SER A 317 -8.54 -4.94 -11.64
C SER A 317 -7.41 -5.91 -12.01
N CYS A 318 -6.56 -5.56 -12.98
CA CYS A 318 -5.39 -6.38 -13.32
C CYS A 318 -4.41 -6.58 -12.15
N GLN A 319 -4.38 -5.64 -11.18
CA GLN A 319 -3.59 -5.80 -9.95
C GLN A 319 -4.09 -6.96 -9.08
N GLY A 320 -5.40 -7.21 -9.06
CA GLY A 320 -5.99 -8.33 -8.33
C GLY A 320 -5.49 -9.71 -8.82
N PHE A 321 -5.04 -9.78 -10.06
CA PHE A 321 -4.40 -10.97 -10.62
C PHE A 321 -2.87 -10.93 -10.48
N THR A 322 -2.25 -9.78 -10.72
CA THR A 322 -0.78 -9.66 -10.75
C THR A 322 -0.16 -9.75 -9.37
N PHE A 323 -0.67 -8.98 -8.40
CA PHE A 323 -0.03 -8.82 -7.09
C PHE A 323 0.04 -10.12 -6.27
N PRO A 324 -1.05 -10.89 -6.06
CA PRO A 324 -0.98 -12.12 -5.27
C PRO A 324 -0.09 -13.18 -5.91
N ASN A 325 -0.14 -13.32 -7.24
CA ASN A 325 0.65 -14.29 -7.99
C ASN A 325 2.14 -13.95 -7.98
N SER A 326 2.50 -12.69 -8.22
CA SER A 326 3.90 -12.25 -8.20
C SER A 326 4.49 -12.33 -6.79
N SER A 327 3.71 -12.00 -5.76
CA SER A 327 4.11 -12.14 -4.36
C SER A 327 4.38 -13.60 -3.99
N ALA A 328 3.49 -14.51 -4.38
CA ALA A 328 3.67 -15.94 -4.12
C ALA A 328 4.93 -16.50 -4.80
N LEU A 329 5.13 -16.19 -6.09
CA LEU A 329 6.30 -16.64 -6.83
C LEU A 329 7.61 -16.04 -6.33
N SER A 330 7.63 -14.77 -5.94
CA SER A 330 8.82 -14.13 -5.37
C SER A 330 9.24 -14.74 -4.03
N MET A 331 8.27 -15.16 -3.23
CA MET A 331 8.53 -15.73 -1.89
C MET A 331 8.85 -17.22 -1.91
N ALA A 332 8.53 -17.94 -2.98
CA ALA A 332 8.67 -19.40 -3.06
C ALA A 332 10.08 -19.95 -2.71
N PRO A 333 11.21 -19.28 -3.07
CA PRO A 333 12.54 -19.78 -2.74
C PRO A 333 12.93 -19.61 -1.25
N PHE A 334 12.17 -18.87 -0.44
CA PHE A 334 12.61 -18.39 0.89
C PHE A 334 11.87 -19.01 2.07
N ALA A 335 11.91 -20.32 2.23
CA ALA A 335 11.33 -20.97 3.42
C ALA A 335 12.00 -20.52 4.75
N LYS A 336 13.34 -20.42 4.76
CA LYS A 336 14.13 -20.06 5.96
C LYS A 336 14.23 -18.55 6.20
N ASN A 337 14.25 -17.74 5.14
CA ASN A 337 14.47 -16.28 5.20
C ASN A 337 13.21 -15.48 4.80
N ALA A 338 12.04 -16.05 4.99
CA ALA A 338 10.75 -15.45 4.58
C ALA A 338 10.52 -14.04 5.17
N GLY A 339 11.01 -13.75 6.38
CA GLY A 339 10.90 -12.44 7.00
C GLY A 339 11.66 -11.35 6.23
N SER A 340 12.94 -11.59 5.91
CA SER A 340 13.77 -10.65 5.14
C SER A 340 13.25 -10.47 3.71
N ALA A 341 12.82 -11.57 3.05
CA ALA A 341 12.27 -11.50 1.71
C ALA A 341 10.95 -10.70 1.68
N SER A 342 10.05 -10.92 2.65
CA SER A 342 8.79 -10.17 2.75
C SER A 342 9.02 -8.68 3.05
N ALA A 343 9.97 -8.34 3.93
CA ALA A 343 10.32 -6.96 4.24
C ALA A 343 10.91 -6.25 3.00
N LEU A 344 11.83 -6.92 2.29
CA LEU A 344 12.43 -6.35 1.08
C LEU A 344 11.39 -6.17 -0.04
N MET A 345 10.50 -7.15 -0.23
CA MET A 345 9.41 -7.05 -1.22
C MET A 345 8.49 -5.86 -0.90
N GLY A 346 8.09 -5.70 0.35
CA GLY A 346 7.25 -4.57 0.77
C GLY A 346 7.96 -3.22 0.64
N ALA A 347 9.26 -3.16 0.98
CA ALA A 347 10.06 -1.95 0.82
C ALA A 347 10.20 -1.55 -0.65
N VAL A 348 10.51 -2.50 -1.56
CA VAL A 348 10.57 -2.26 -3.01
C VAL A 348 9.23 -1.76 -3.53
N GLN A 349 8.12 -2.38 -3.12
CA GLN A 349 6.78 -1.96 -3.53
C GLN A 349 6.47 -0.53 -3.10
N MET A 350 6.75 -0.18 -1.84
CA MET A 350 6.49 1.17 -1.32
C MET A 350 7.44 2.21 -1.91
N SER A 351 8.71 1.84 -2.18
CA SER A 351 9.66 2.73 -2.86
C SER A 351 9.21 3.06 -4.28
N LEU A 352 8.79 2.07 -5.08
CA LEU A 352 8.26 2.32 -6.42
C LEU A 352 6.93 3.09 -6.36
N GLY A 353 6.11 2.84 -5.34
CA GLY A 353 4.92 3.63 -5.05
C GLY A 353 5.24 5.10 -4.77
N ALA A 354 6.27 5.37 -3.97
CA ALA A 354 6.72 6.72 -3.68
C ALA A 354 7.24 7.44 -4.93
N VAL A 355 8.03 6.74 -5.75
CA VAL A 355 8.54 7.29 -7.02
C VAL A 355 7.39 7.62 -7.97
N SER A 356 6.45 6.69 -8.19
CA SER A 356 5.33 6.91 -9.11
C SER A 356 4.40 8.03 -8.62
N SER A 357 4.05 8.05 -7.34
CA SER A 357 3.28 9.11 -6.71
C SER A 357 4.00 10.46 -6.81
N GLY A 358 5.31 10.50 -6.55
CA GLY A 358 6.14 11.68 -6.65
C GLY A 358 6.20 12.23 -8.08
N LEU A 359 6.36 11.37 -9.08
CA LEU A 359 6.34 11.77 -10.49
C LEU A 359 5.01 12.41 -10.87
N VAL A 360 3.89 11.82 -10.49
CA VAL A 360 2.55 12.40 -10.74
C VAL A 360 2.44 13.79 -10.09
N SER A 361 2.93 13.93 -8.86
CA SER A 361 2.84 15.18 -8.09
C SER A 361 3.70 16.29 -8.70
N VAL A 362 4.97 15.97 -9.01
CA VAL A 362 5.95 16.94 -9.54
C VAL A 362 5.58 17.41 -10.95
N PHE A 363 5.09 16.50 -11.80
CA PHE A 363 4.65 16.83 -13.16
C PHE A 363 3.19 17.28 -13.25
N SER A 364 2.50 17.48 -12.12
CA SER A 364 1.12 17.96 -12.09
C SER A 364 1.00 19.30 -12.83
N ASN A 365 0.17 19.33 -13.87
CA ASN A 365 0.02 20.45 -14.77
C ASN A 365 -1.44 20.83 -15.06
N GLY A 366 -2.36 20.41 -14.18
CA GLY A 366 -3.80 20.64 -14.35
C GLY A 366 -4.47 19.74 -15.40
N THR A 367 -3.74 18.73 -15.92
CA THR A 367 -4.29 17.73 -16.86
C THR A 367 -4.21 16.33 -16.27
N ALA A 368 -4.90 15.36 -16.89
CA ALA A 368 -4.81 13.95 -16.49
C ALA A 368 -3.52 13.25 -16.99
N LEU A 369 -2.73 13.92 -17.83
CA LEU A 369 -1.56 13.33 -18.48
C LEU A 369 -0.49 12.79 -17.52
N PRO A 370 -0.08 13.51 -16.45
CA PRO A 370 0.93 12.98 -15.53
C PRO A 370 0.51 11.65 -14.90
N MET A 371 -0.72 11.54 -14.44
CA MET A 371 -1.25 10.31 -13.85
C MET A 371 -1.27 9.16 -14.87
N THR A 372 -1.88 9.37 -16.03
CA THR A 372 -2.06 8.33 -17.04
C THR A 372 -0.75 7.92 -17.71
N ALA A 373 0.20 8.84 -17.91
CA ALA A 373 1.53 8.55 -18.41
C ALA A 373 2.33 7.65 -17.44
N VAL A 374 2.35 8.03 -16.14
CA VAL A 374 3.05 7.23 -15.12
C VAL A 374 2.42 5.84 -15.00
N MET A 375 1.09 5.74 -15.02
CA MET A 375 0.39 4.45 -15.01
C MET A 375 0.77 3.57 -16.21
N ALA A 376 0.77 4.13 -17.42
CA ALA A 376 1.18 3.41 -18.63
C ALA A 376 2.64 2.95 -18.55
N CYS A 377 3.55 3.82 -18.14
CA CYS A 377 4.96 3.49 -17.96
C CYS A 377 5.17 2.36 -16.94
N CYS A 378 4.48 2.41 -15.80
CA CYS A 378 4.56 1.37 -14.77
C CYS A 378 4.13 -0.01 -15.31
N ALA A 379 3.04 -0.08 -16.06
CA ALA A 379 2.55 -1.32 -16.65
C ALA A 379 3.54 -1.89 -17.70
N ILE A 380 4.06 -1.03 -18.58
CA ILE A 380 5.04 -1.43 -19.60
C ILE A 380 6.35 -1.90 -18.94
N ILE A 381 6.87 -1.16 -17.96
CA ILE A 381 8.08 -1.52 -17.22
C ILE A 381 7.89 -2.87 -16.53
N SER A 382 6.74 -3.10 -15.90
CA SER A 382 6.41 -4.39 -15.28
C SER A 382 6.45 -5.55 -16.28
N LEU A 383 5.90 -5.35 -17.47
CA LEU A 383 5.91 -6.35 -18.55
C LEU A 383 7.34 -6.63 -19.04
N ILE A 384 8.16 -5.58 -19.20
CA ILE A 384 9.58 -5.69 -19.59
C ILE A 384 10.37 -6.48 -18.54
N ILE A 385 10.20 -6.14 -17.25
CA ILE A 385 10.88 -6.85 -16.14
C ILE A 385 10.50 -8.33 -16.17
N LEU A 386 9.23 -8.67 -16.34
CA LEU A 386 8.78 -10.05 -16.41
C LEU A 386 9.41 -10.81 -17.59
N TYR A 387 9.44 -10.18 -18.76
CA TYR A 387 9.97 -10.80 -19.99
C TYR A 387 11.47 -11.14 -19.86
N PHE A 388 12.27 -10.17 -19.44
CA PHE A 388 13.70 -10.39 -19.27
C PHE A 388 14.01 -11.29 -18.06
N GLY A 389 13.31 -11.10 -16.95
CA GLY A 389 13.51 -11.90 -15.75
C GLY A 389 13.21 -13.38 -15.94
N LYS A 390 12.15 -13.73 -16.71
CA LYS A 390 11.87 -15.13 -17.07
C LYS A 390 13.00 -15.79 -17.86
N ARG A 391 13.70 -15.06 -18.72
CA ARG A 391 14.88 -15.58 -19.43
C ARG A 391 16.01 -15.92 -18.47
N MET A 392 16.26 -15.06 -17.47
CA MET A 392 17.31 -15.29 -16.48
C MET A 392 17.00 -16.48 -15.55
N ILE A 393 15.72 -16.66 -15.17
CA ILE A 393 15.29 -17.84 -14.38
C ILE A 393 15.55 -19.13 -15.17
N ARG A 394 15.21 -19.15 -16.47
CA ARG A 394 15.45 -20.32 -17.33
C ARG A 394 16.95 -20.62 -17.51
N TYR A 395 17.77 -19.59 -17.69
CA TYR A 395 19.22 -19.77 -17.83
C TYR A 395 19.82 -20.40 -16.57
N LYS A 396 19.49 -19.91 -15.37
CA LYS A 396 19.95 -20.50 -14.10
C LYS A 396 19.50 -21.96 -13.92
N ALA A 397 18.30 -22.31 -14.42
CA ALA A 397 17.78 -23.68 -14.33
C ALA A 397 18.46 -24.65 -15.33
N SER A 398 19.13 -24.15 -16.39
CA SER A 398 19.87 -24.96 -17.34
C SER A 398 21.34 -25.19 -16.94
N ASP A 399 21.87 -24.41 -15.98
CA ASP A 399 23.21 -24.52 -15.45
C ASP A 399 23.32 -25.49 -14.25
N HIS A 400 22.21 -26.09 -13.83
CA HIS A 400 22.11 -27.11 -12.79
C HIS A 400 21.47 -28.38 -13.33
#